data_2b5512da4efefc9c71c1c13300393ba1
#
_entry.id   2b5512da4efefc9c71c1c13300393ba1
#
_cell.length_a   1.000
_cell.length_b   1.000
_cell.length_c   1.000
_cell.angle_alpha   90.00
_cell.angle_beta   90.00
_cell.angle_gamma   90.00
#
_symmetry.space_group_name_H-M   'P 1'
#
loop_
_entity.id
_entity.type
_entity.pdbx_description
1 polymer ?
#
loop_
_entity_poly.entity_id
_entity_poly.type
_entity_poly.pdbx_seq_one_letter_code
_entity_poly.pdbx_strand_id
1 'polypeptide(L)'
;MKRYLTMLAVALLAACSKGGLQDGDLIFQTNDPGGFTDAIEQVTGGVWSHVGIIQKDRDGIYVLEATTRQGVVRTPLEEFLDGSAHDGAGRPLVQVRRLDDPDAASIGREAVRRAETYLGRPYDYAFATGMETVYCSELVWTCFLRKDGSHVFRSVPMTFKGPDGETDPYWVAHYEQLGAPIPEGEPGTNPNDLFREPVLRDVAVF
;
A
#
# COMPACT_ATOMS: atom_id res chain seq x y z
N MET A 1 26.22 41.67 -36.92
CA MET A 1 25.89 41.53 -35.49
C MET A 1 24.80 40.44 -35.35
N LYS A 2 25.19 39.20 -34.99
CA LYS A 2 24.26 38.09 -34.80
C LYS A 2 23.95 38.00 -33.30
N ARG A 3 22.69 38.25 -32.93
CA ARG A 3 22.20 38.09 -31.55
C ARG A 3 21.87 36.62 -31.33
N TYR A 4 22.65 35.94 -30.49
CA TYR A 4 22.35 34.60 -29.99
C TYR A 4 21.33 34.73 -28.86
N LEU A 5 20.10 34.25 -29.12
CA LEU A 5 19.05 34.12 -28.13
C LEU A 5 19.27 32.81 -27.38
N THR A 6 19.81 32.90 -26.16
CA THR A 6 20.00 31.76 -25.28
C THR A 6 18.64 31.41 -24.70
N MET A 7 18.00 30.34 -25.18
CA MET A 7 16.84 29.75 -24.51
C MET A 7 17.30 29.08 -23.23
N LEU A 8 16.94 29.69 -22.11
CA LEU A 8 17.07 29.08 -20.80
C LEU A 8 15.93 28.05 -20.67
N ALA A 9 16.25 26.77 -20.86
CA ALA A 9 15.35 25.67 -20.54
C ALA A 9 15.21 25.60 -19.01
N VAL A 10 14.10 26.13 -18.50
CA VAL A 10 13.72 25.89 -17.10
C VAL A 10 13.23 24.45 -17.02
N ALA A 11 14.11 23.55 -16.59
CA ALA A 11 13.69 22.23 -16.17
C ALA A 11 12.84 22.41 -14.90
N LEU A 12 11.51 22.29 -15.02
CA LEU A 12 10.63 22.07 -13.89
C LEU A 12 11.00 20.69 -13.30
N LEU A 13 11.92 20.67 -12.37
CA LEU A 13 12.05 19.59 -11.43
C LEU A 13 10.76 19.62 -10.59
N ALA A 14 9.85 18.71 -10.90
CA ALA A 14 8.77 18.37 -10.00
C ALA A 14 9.42 17.74 -8.76
N ALA A 15 9.93 18.58 -7.86
CA ALA A 15 10.36 18.15 -6.56
C ALA A 15 9.11 17.65 -5.85
N CYS A 16 9.00 16.33 -5.70
CA CYS A 16 8.02 15.71 -4.83
C CYS A 16 8.19 16.35 -3.44
N SER A 17 7.34 17.31 -3.09
CA SER A 17 7.50 18.03 -1.83
C SER A 17 7.01 17.11 -0.73
N LYS A 18 7.94 16.46 0.00
CA LYS A 18 7.66 15.69 1.23
C LYS A 18 6.78 16.48 2.23
N GLY A 19 6.74 17.81 2.09
CA GLY A 19 5.87 18.71 2.85
C GLY A 19 4.38 18.57 2.59
N GLY A 20 3.97 17.91 1.49
CA GLY A 20 2.57 17.66 1.16
C GLY A 20 1.96 16.43 1.82
N LEU A 21 2.77 15.50 2.37
CA LEU A 21 2.29 14.28 3.01
C LEU A 21 1.63 14.58 4.36
N GLN A 22 0.60 13.79 4.70
CA GLN A 22 -0.21 13.94 5.92
C GLN A 22 -0.43 12.58 6.58
N ASP A 23 -0.78 12.61 7.88
CA ASP A 23 -1.24 11.41 8.58
C ASP A 23 -2.43 10.77 7.86
N GLY A 24 -2.33 9.47 7.61
CA GLY A 24 -3.38 8.71 6.95
C GLY A 24 -3.34 8.78 5.42
N ASP A 25 -2.34 9.40 4.79
CA ASP A 25 -2.09 9.15 3.38
C ASP A 25 -1.75 7.68 3.18
N LEU A 26 -2.26 7.06 2.13
CA LEU A 26 -1.90 5.71 1.74
C LEU A 26 -0.74 5.75 0.75
N ILE A 27 0.30 4.98 1.04
CA ILE A 27 1.46 4.83 0.16
C ILE A 27 1.45 3.42 -0.43
N PHE A 28 1.41 3.35 -1.75
CA PHE A 28 1.40 2.12 -2.52
C PHE A 28 2.77 1.89 -3.14
N GLN A 29 3.20 0.63 -3.15
CA GLN A 29 4.52 0.23 -3.60
C GLN A 29 4.42 -0.99 -4.51
N THR A 30 5.24 -1.00 -5.55
CA THR A 30 5.61 -2.21 -6.29
C THR A 30 6.93 -2.70 -5.74
N ASN A 31 7.00 -3.94 -5.32
CA ASN A 31 8.24 -4.57 -4.90
C ASN A 31 8.98 -5.15 -6.12
N ASP A 32 10.25 -5.54 -5.92
CA ASP A 32 10.99 -6.24 -6.96
C ASP A 32 10.25 -7.50 -7.44
N PRO A 33 10.29 -7.80 -8.75
CA PRO A 33 9.63 -8.98 -9.32
C PRO A 33 10.08 -10.27 -8.64
N GLY A 34 9.15 -11.18 -8.45
CA GLY A 34 9.40 -12.53 -7.93
C GLY A 34 8.28 -13.06 -7.06
N GLY A 35 8.04 -14.35 -7.14
CA GLY A 35 7.20 -15.16 -6.28
C GLY A 35 5.93 -14.46 -5.77
N PHE A 36 6.00 -13.96 -4.55
CA PHE A 36 4.86 -13.35 -3.85
C PHE A 36 4.36 -12.05 -4.52
N THR A 37 5.27 -11.19 -4.98
CA THR A 37 4.94 -9.94 -5.69
C THR A 37 4.16 -10.24 -6.96
N ASP A 38 4.71 -11.08 -7.83
CA ASP A 38 4.10 -11.45 -9.11
C ASP A 38 2.74 -12.13 -8.91
N ALA A 39 2.63 -13.00 -7.90
CA ALA A 39 1.38 -13.68 -7.59
C ALA A 39 0.27 -12.72 -7.12
N ILE A 40 0.59 -11.70 -6.33
CA ILE A 40 -0.37 -10.65 -5.95
C ILE A 40 -0.81 -9.86 -7.19
N GLU A 41 0.15 -9.39 -7.99
CA GLU A 41 -0.13 -8.56 -9.17
C GLU A 41 -1.00 -9.31 -10.19
N GLN A 42 -0.70 -10.58 -10.42
CA GLN A 42 -1.43 -11.41 -11.37
C GLN A 42 -2.88 -11.62 -10.99
N VAL A 43 -3.18 -12.00 -9.72
CA VAL A 43 -4.54 -12.30 -9.29
C VAL A 43 -5.38 -11.04 -9.02
N THR A 44 -4.74 -9.90 -8.75
CA THR A 44 -5.43 -8.61 -8.47
C THR A 44 -5.51 -7.69 -9.70
N GLY A 45 -4.85 -8.06 -10.80
CA GLY A 45 -4.88 -7.33 -12.06
C GLY A 45 -4.34 -5.90 -11.96
N GLY A 46 -3.25 -5.69 -11.23
CA GLY A 46 -2.62 -4.38 -11.06
C GLY A 46 -1.15 -4.51 -10.70
N VAL A 47 -0.50 -3.38 -10.47
CA VAL A 47 0.96 -3.28 -10.27
C VAL A 47 1.37 -3.07 -8.81
N TRP A 48 0.39 -2.88 -7.92
CA TRP A 48 0.69 -2.61 -6.51
C TRP A 48 0.71 -3.93 -5.73
N SER A 49 1.87 -4.28 -5.20
CA SER A 49 2.04 -5.48 -4.38
C SER A 49 2.01 -5.19 -2.88
N HIS A 50 2.09 -3.90 -2.49
CA HIS A 50 2.15 -3.50 -1.09
C HIS A 50 1.49 -2.14 -0.85
N VAL A 51 1.05 -1.91 0.40
CA VAL A 51 0.47 -0.65 0.86
C VAL A 51 0.78 -0.41 2.34
N GLY A 52 0.99 0.86 2.70
CA GLY A 52 1.15 1.31 4.07
C GLY A 52 0.42 2.63 4.33
N ILE A 53 0.48 3.08 5.58
CA ILE A 53 -0.17 4.29 6.09
C ILE A 53 0.92 5.29 6.47
N ILE A 54 0.92 6.48 5.88
CA ILE A 54 1.85 7.56 6.24
C ILE A 54 1.54 8.04 7.65
N GLN A 55 2.59 8.09 8.45
CA GLN A 55 2.62 8.75 9.75
C GLN A 55 3.63 9.91 9.71
N LYS A 56 3.19 11.08 10.10
CA LYS A 56 4.05 12.26 10.21
C LYS A 56 4.30 12.58 11.68
N ASP A 57 5.56 12.54 12.08
CA ASP A 57 5.99 12.84 13.44
C ASP A 57 6.94 14.05 13.46
N ARG A 58 7.34 14.48 14.66
CA ARG A 58 8.24 15.64 14.85
C ARG A 58 9.63 15.42 14.26
N ASP A 59 10.09 14.18 14.27
CA ASP A 59 11.41 13.74 13.84
C ASP A 59 11.46 13.16 12.43
N GLY A 60 10.31 12.98 11.76
CA GLY A 60 10.30 12.46 10.40
C GLY A 60 8.96 12.03 9.86
N ILE A 61 9.02 11.40 8.68
CA ILE A 61 7.88 10.75 8.02
C ILE A 61 8.15 9.26 8.01
N TYR A 62 7.16 8.50 8.39
CA TYR A 62 7.21 7.05 8.52
C TYR A 62 6.05 6.40 7.79
N VAL A 63 6.17 5.11 7.55
CA VAL A 63 5.11 4.25 7.02
C VAL A 63 4.79 3.19 8.07
N LEU A 64 3.54 3.13 8.49
CA LEU A 64 3.01 2.01 9.28
C LEU A 64 2.53 0.95 8.30
N GLU A 65 3.14 -0.22 8.34
CA GLU A 65 2.93 -1.28 7.35
C GLU A 65 3.03 -2.67 7.96
N ALA A 66 2.38 -3.66 7.34
CA ALA A 66 2.56 -5.07 7.69
C ALA A 66 3.46 -5.73 6.63
N THR A 67 4.65 -6.15 7.06
CA THR A 67 5.65 -6.78 6.19
C THR A 67 5.77 -8.28 6.48
N THR A 68 6.07 -9.06 5.45
CA THR A 68 6.29 -10.51 5.59
C THR A 68 7.47 -10.84 6.51
N ARG A 69 8.46 -9.95 6.64
CA ARG A 69 9.66 -10.21 7.45
C ARG A 69 9.49 -9.94 8.94
N GLN A 70 8.74 -8.88 9.28
CA GLN A 70 8.74 -8.34 10.64
C GLN A 70 7.33 -8.16 11.20
N GLY A 71 6.28 -8.47 10.41
CA GLY A 71 4.91 -8.15 10.78
C GLY A 71 4.64 -6.65 10.69
N VAL A 72 3.87 -6.12 11.62
CA VAL A 72 3.53 -4.68 11.63
C VAL A 72 4.66 -3.87 12.20
N VAL A 73 5.18 -2.95 11.40
CA VAL A 73 6.34 -2.11 11.72
C VAL A 73 6.10 -0.64 11.37
N ARG A 74 6.97 0.20 11.88
CA ARG A 74 7.08 1.62 11.58
C ARG A 74 8.39 1.86 10.82
N THR A 75 8.32 2.00 9.52
CA THR A 75 9.46 2.12 8.61
C THR A 75 9.72 3.60 8.27
N PRO A 76 10.95 4.11 8.36
CA PRO A 76 11.27 5.45 7.83
C PRO A 76 10.90 5.54 6.35
N LEU A 77 10.33 6.68 5.91
CA LEU A 77 9.90 6.85 4.51
C LEU A 77 11.04 6.57 3.51
N GLU A 78 12.25 6.98 3.78
CA GLU A 78 13.40 6.73 2.91
C GLU A 78 13.66 5.22 2.74
N GLU A 79 13.64 4.47 3.84
CA GLU A 79 13.82 3.02 3.83
C GLU A 79 12.69 2.32 3.06
N PHE A 80 11.45 2.80 3.21
CA PHE A 80 10.31 2.30 2.44
C PHE A 80 10.50 2.55 0.94
N LEU A 81 10.96 3.74 0.54
CA LEU A 81 11.22 4.09 -0.86
C LEU A 81 12.37 3.26 -1.45
N ASP A 82 13.44 3.07 -0.67
CA ASP A 82 14.61 2.26 -1.08
C ASP A 82 14.24 0.78 -1.27
N GLY A 83 13.24 0.29 -0.50
CA GLY A 83 12.72 -1.08 -0.60
C GLY A 83 11.77 -1.32 -1.77
N SER A 84 11.40 -0.29 -2.55
CA SER A 84 10.54 -0.45 -3.72
C SER A 84 11.32 -0.88 -4.96
N ALA A 85 10.62 -1.44 -5.94
CA ALA A 85 11.17 -1.53 -7.30
C ALA A 85 11.41 -0.12 -7.87
N HIS A 86 12.35 0.00 -8.79
CA HIS A 86 12.72 1.28 -9.41
C HIS A 86 12.52 1.22 -10.93
N ASP A 87 12.15 2.36 -11.51
CA ASP A 87 12.07 2.49 -12.96
C ASP A 87 13.46 2.60 -13.61
N GLY A 88 13.51 2.63 -14.96
CA GLY A 88 14.76 2.76 -15.71
C GLY A 88 15.52 4.07 -15.47
N ALA A 89 14.95 5.04 -14.76
CA ALA A 89 15.59 6.29 -14.34
C ALA A 89 16.01 6.26 -12.85
N GLY A 90 15.84 5.13 -12.18
CA GLY A 90 16.15 4.96 -10.75
C GLY A 90 15.14 5.62 -9.80
N ARG A 91 13.92 5.88 -10.26
CA ARG A 91 12.87 6.43 -9.39
C ARG A 91 12.07 5.29 -8.78
N PRO A 92 11.74 5.35 -7.47
CA PRO A 92 10.96 4.31 -6.82
C PRO A 92 9.56 4.22 -7.43
N LEU A 93 9.06 3.00 -7.65
CA LEU A 93 7.70 2.74 -8.14
C LEU A 93 6.73 2.82 -6.95
N VAL A 94 6.44 4.05 -6.56
CA VAL A 94 5.60 4.38 -5.40
C VAL A 94 4.63 5.48 -5.75
N GLN A 95 3.39 5.36 -5.28
CA GLN A 95 2.37 6.38 -5.41
C GLN A 95 1.64 6.61 -4.09
N VAL A 96 1.35 7.88 -3.79
CA VAL A 96 0.60 8.27 -2.59
C VAL A 96 -0.79 8.73 -2.98
N ARG A 97 -1.78 8.19 -2.29
CA ARG A 97 -3.18 8.60 -2.41
C ARG A 97 -3.74 9.04 -1.06
N ARG A 98 -4.68 9.96 -1.08
CA ARG A 98 -5.32 10.55 0.09
C ARG A 98 -6.82 10.37 0.03
N LEU A 99 -7.44 10.13 1.18
CA LEU A 99 -8.89 10.12 1.32
C LEU A 99 -9.48 11.49 0.89
N ASP A 100 -10.39 11.48 -0.05
CA ASP A 100 -11.15 12.65 -0.52
C ASP A 100 -12.51 12.69 0.19
N ASP A 101 -12.47 13.12 1.44
CA ASP A 101 -13.62 13.12 2.35
C ASP A 101 -13.52 14.35 3.26
N PRO A 102 -14.62 15.03 3.61
CA PRO A 102 -14.60 16.18 4.54
C PRO A 102 -13.95 15.88 5.90
N ASP A 103 -14.06 14.64 6.37
CA ASP A 103 -13.46 14.17 7.62
C ASP A 103 -12.06 13.52 7.45
N ALA A 104 -11.48 13.57 6.24
CA ALA A 104 -10.23 12.86 5.89
C ALA A 104 -9.11 13.05 6.91
N ALA A 105 -8.86 14.30 7.33
CA ALA A 105 -7.80 14.60 8.29
C ALA A 105 -8.06 13.98 9.69
N SER A 106 -9.31 13.84 10.08
CA SER A 106 -9.69 13.19 11.34
C SER A 106 -9.56 11.68 11.22
N ILE A 107 -10.10 11.11 10.15
CA ILE A 107 -10.03 9.67 9.85
C ILE A 107 -8.57 9.23 9.75
N GLY A 108 -7.72 9.98 9.04
CA GLY A 108 -6.30 9.66 8.85
C GLY A 108 -5.53 9.63 10.18
N ARG A 109 -5.70 10.63 11.04
CA ARG A 109 -5.06 10.63 12.37
C ARG A 109 -5.53 9.47 13.25
N GLU A 110 -6.82 9.14 13.20
CA GLU A 110 -7.35 7.99 13.92
C GLU A 110 -6.84 6.67 13.35
N ALA A 111 -6.71 6.56 12.02
CA ALA A 111 -6.15 5.39 11.36
C ALA A 111 -4.70 5.16 11.78
N VAL A 112 -3.89 6.21 11.83
CA VAL A 112 -2.49 6.14 12.34
C VAL A 112 -2.49 5.63 13.80
N ARG A 113 -3.30 6.20 14.69
CA ARG A 113 -3.37 5.76 16.09
C ARG A 113 -3.79 4.29 16.23
N ARG A 114 -4.73 3.83 15.40
CA ARG A 114 -5.12 2.41 15.40
C ARG A 114 -3.99 1.53 14.89
N ALA A 115 -3.34 1.92 13.79
CA ALA A 115 -2.22 1.16 13.23
C ALA A 115 -1.05 1.02 14.23
N GLU A 116 -0.78 2.05 15.05
CA GLU A 116 0.20 1.96 16.13
C GLU A 116 -0.11 0.86 17.15
N THR A 117 -1.40 0.55 17.38
CA THR A 117 -1.78 -0.55 18.29
C THR A 117 -1.52 -1.93 17.72
N TYR A 118 -1.22 -2.01 16.43
CA TYR A 118 -0.86 -3.26 15.74
C TYR A 118 0.65 -3.50 15.69
N LEU A 119 1.50 -2.54 16.05
CA LEU A 119 2.95 -2.69 16.00
C LEU A 119 3.41 -3.96 16.72
N GLY A 120 4.25 -4.73 16.04
CA GLY A 120 4.78 -6.01 16.52
C GLY A 120 3.87 -7.22 16.29
N ARG A 121 2.66 -7.06 15.75
CA ARG A 121 1.82 -8.20 15.36
C ARG A 121 2.43 -8.92 14.16
N PRO A 122 2.35 -10.27 14.13
CA PRO A 122 2.89 -11.05 13.01
C PRO A 122 2.11 -10.77 11.71
N TYR A 123 2.77 -11.03 10.58
CA TYR A 123 2.12 -11.00 9.27
C TYR A 123 1.14 -12.16 9.10
N ASP A 124 -0.01 -11.90 8.50
CA ASP A 124 -0.98 -12.93 8.14
C ASP A 124 -0.66 -13.54 6.77
N TYR A 125 -0.08 -14.72 6.76
CA TYR A 125 0.19 -15.48 5.55
C TYR A 125 -1.01 -16.28 5.05
N ALA A 126 -2.03 -16.46 5.88
CA ALA A 126 -3.23 -17.21 5.51
C ALA A 126 -4.28 -16.31 4.85
N PHE A 127 -4.12 -14.98 4.92
CA PHE A 127 -5.09 -14.00 4.44
C PHE A 127 -6.50 -14.27 4.99
N ALA A 128 -6.55 -14.74 6.23
CA ALA A 128 -7.79 -15.07 6.91
C ALA A 128 -8.25 -13.91 7.78
N THR A 129 -9.55 -13.78 7.99
CA THR A 129 -10.08 -12.76 8.90
C THR A 129 -9.66 -13.06 10.34
N GLY A 130 -8.94 -12.15 10.97
CA GLY A 130 -8.49 -12.32 12.35
C GLY A 130 -7.89 -11.04 12.93
N MET A 131 -7.71 -10.99 14.25
CA MET A 131 -7.13 -9.82 14.90
C MET A 131 -5.71 -10.05 15.46
N GLU A 132 -5.19 -11.27 15.39
CA GLU A 132 -3.86 -11.61 15.93
C GLU A 132 -2.75 -11.39 14.92
N THR A 133 -3.03 -11.65 13.66
CA THR A 133 -2.16 -11.43 12.50
C THR A 133 -2.83 -10.47 11.53
N VAL A 134 -2.07 -9.81 10.67
CA VAL A 134 -2.62 -8.86 9.71
C VAL A 134 -1.71 -8.73 8.49
N TYR A 135 -2.28 -8.69 7.29
CA TYR A 135 -1.54 -8.38 6.07
C TYR A 135 -1.67 -6.90 5.68
N CYS A 136 -0.90 -6.42 4.72
CA CYS A 136 -0.70 -4.99 4.45
C CYS A 136 -2.01 -4.23 4.19
N SER A 137 -2.84 -4.69 3.28
CA SER A 137 -4.10 -4.02 2.94
C SER A 137 -5.20 -4.23 3.99
N GLU A 138 -5.16 -5.32 4.75
CA GLU A 138 -6.04 -5.54 5.89
C GLU A 138 -5.75 -4.55 7.02
N LEU A 139 -4.46 -4.24 7.29
CA LEU A 139 -4.09 -3.20 8.24
C LEU A 139 -4.73 -1.86 7.87
N VAL A 140 -4.69 -1.48 6.59
CA VAL A 140 -5.35 -0.27 6.09
C VAL A 140 -6.85 -0.37 6.32
N TRP A 141 -7.49 -1.43 5.88
CA TRP A 141 -8.94 -1.61 5.97
C TRP A 141 -9.44 -1.55 7.42
N THR A 142 -8.75 -2.23 8.33
CA THR A 142 -9.09 -2.28 9.76
C THR A 142 -8.92 -0.94 10.45
N CYS A 143 -7.91 -0.14 10.05
CA CYS A 143 -7.59 1.12 10.69
C CYS A 143 -8.45 2.30 10.20
N PHE A 144 -8.93 2.27 8.95
CA PHE A 144 -9.72 3.35 8.38
C PHE A 144 -11.21 3.19 8.67
N LEU A 145 -11.63 3.72 9.79
CA LEU A 145 -13.03 3.70 10.22
C LEU A 145 -13.61 5.12 10.29
N ARG A 146 -14.89 5.23 9.92
CA ARG A 146 -15.70 6.43 10.15
C ARG A 146 -16.06 6.58 11.62
N LYS A 147 -16.62 7.71 11.99
CA LYS A 147 -17.05 7.99 13.38
C LYS A 147 -18.11 7.02 13.91
N ASP A 148 -18.92 6.47 13.03
CA ASP A 148 -19.95 5.48 13.37
C ASP A 148 -19.40 4.03 13.45
N GLY A 149 -18.10 3.85 13.23
CA GLY A 149 -17.41 2.55 13.25
C GLY A 149 -17.47 1.80 11.92
N SER A 150 -18.12 2.32 10.89
CA SER A 150 -18.11 1.70 9.56
C SER A 150 -16.76 1.87 8.89
N HIS A 151 -16.36 0.88 8.08
CA HIS A 151 -15.13 0.94 7.29
C HIS A 151 -15.23 1.99 6.18
N VAL A 152 -14.13 2.69 5.92
CA VAL A 152 -14.02 3.65 4.80
C VAL A 152 -13.93 2.89 3.48
N PHE A 153 -13.17 1.81 3.47
CA PHE A 153 -12.92 0.98 2.30
C PHE A 153 -13.78 -0.28 2.33
N ARG A 154 -14.04 -0.85 1.14
CA ARG A 154 -14.81 -2.07 1.02
C ARG A 154 -13.92 -3.29 1.13
N SER A 155 -14.42 -4.36 1.74
CA SER A 155 -13.87 -5.69 1.51
C SER A 155 -14.56 -6.30 0.28
N VAL A 156 -13.83 -7.11 -0.45
CA VAL A 156 -14.32 -7.80 -1.65
C VAL A 156 -14.02 -9.29 -1.54
N PRO A 157 -14.76 -10.15 -2.24
CA PRO A 157 -14.38 -11.57 -2.33
C PRO A 157 -12.96 -11.68 -2.91
N MET A 158 -12.05 -12.28 -2.14
CA MET A 158 -10.68 -12.51 -2.62
C MET A 158 -10.67 -13.57 -3.73
N THR A 159 -9.73 -13.43 -4.65
CA THR A 159 -9.43 -14.46 -5.63
C THR A 159 -7.94 -14.77 -5.67
N PHE A 160 -7.62 -16.03 -5.84
CA PHE A 160 -6.28 -16.57 -6.00
C PHE A 160 -6.10 -17.16 -7.41
N LYS A 161 -7.03 -16.81 -8.31
CA LYS A 161 -7.05 -17.25 -9.70
C LYS A 161 -6.45 -16.20 -10.61
N GLY A 162 -5.66 -16.67 -11.56
CA GLY A 162 -5.14 -15.84 -12.65
C GLY A 162 -6.24 -15.45 -13.66
N PRO A 163 -5.87 -14.68 -14.70
CA PRO A 163 -6.79 -14.26 -15.75
C PRO A 163 -7.41 -15.40 -16.56
N ASP A 164 -6.79 -16.58 -16.53
CA ASP A 164 -7.28 -17.83 -17.14
C ASP A 164 -8.37 -18.54 -16.32
N GLY A 165 -8.63 -18.06 -15.11
CA GLY A 165 -9.60 -18.64 -14.18
C GLY A 165 -9.07 -19.81 -13.35
N GLU A 166 -7.80 -20.20 -13.55
CA GLU A 166 -7.14 -21.25 -12.78
C GLU A 166 -6.44 -20.65 -11.56
N THR A 167 -6.34 -21.42 -10.49
CA THR A 167 -5.60 -20.98 -9.30
C THR A 167 -4.11 -20.88 -9.65
N ASP A 168 -3.52 -19.74 -9.35
CA ASP A 168 -2.10 -19.51 -9.62
C ASP A 168 -1.24 -20.52 -8.86
N PRO A 169 -0.25 -21.17 -9.50
CA PRO A 169 0.59 -22.21 -8.90
C PRO A 169 1.34 -21.75 -7.65
N TYR A 170 1.67 -20.47 -7.54
CA TYR A 170 2.28 -19.92 -6.35
C TYR A 170 1.36 -20.09 -5.13
N TRP A 171 0.08 -19.74 -5.28
CA TRP A 171 -0.89 -19.85 -4.19
C TRP A 171 -1.19 -21.30 -3.83
N VAL A 172 -1.22 -22.21 -4.79
CA VAL A 172 -1.33 -23.65 -4.49
C VAL A 172 -0.19 -24.09 -3.58
N ALA A 173 1.05 -23.82 -3.98
CA ALA A 173 2.22 -24.21 -3.18
C ALA A 173 2.27 -23.51 -1.81
N HIS A 174 1.87 -22.24 -1.76
CA HIS A 174 1.83 -21.46 -0.53
C HIS A 174 0.87 -22.07 0.51
N TYR A 175 -0.36 -22.38 0.11
CA TYR A 175 -1.35 -22.94 1.04
C TYR A 175 -1.09 -24.41 1.37
N GLU A 176 -0.45 -25.17 0.47
CA GLU A 176 0.08 -26.51 0.81
C GLU A 176 1.11 -26.45 1.94
N GLN A 177 2.03 -25.48 1.89
CA GLN A 177 3.02 -25.28 2.97
C GLN A 177 2.39 -24.83 4.28
N LEU A 178 1.33 -24.01 4.22
CA LEU A 178 0.58 -23.60 5.41
C LEU A 178 -0.28 -24.71 5.99
N GLY A 179 -0.57 -25.77 5.22
CA GLY A 179 -1.52 -26.80 5.62
C GLY A 179 -2.94 -26.29 5.79
N ALA A 180 -3.33 -25.27 5.02
CA ALA A 180 -4.61 -24.58 5.08
C ALA A 180 -5.29 -24.56 3.70
N PRO A 181 -6.65 -24.48 3.63
CA PRO A 181 -7.33 -24.29 2.38
C PRO A 181 -7.12 -22.88 1.83
N ILE A 182 -7.13 -22.72 0.50
CA ILE A 182 -7.13 -21.42 -0.16
C ILE A 182 -8.47 -20.72 0.14
N PRO A 183 -8.50 -19.51 0.71
CA PRO A 183 -9.74 -18.80 1.07
C PRO A 183 -10.35 -18.08 -0.15
N GLU A 184 -10.54 -18.81 -1.24
CA GLU A 184 -11.18 -18.30 -2.46
C GLU A 184 -12.60 -17.83 -2.18
N GLY A 185 -12.90 -16.59 -2.51
CA GLY A 185 -14.21 -15.97 -2.32
C GLY A 185 -14.48 -15.44 -0.91
N GLU A 186 -13.59 -15.65 0.05
CA GLU A 186 -13.71 -15.04 1.38
C GLU A 186 -13.53 -13.53 1.31
N PRO A 187 -14.21 -12.76 2.18
CA PRO A 187 -14.04 -11.30 2.20
C PRO A 187 -12.62 -10.90 2.59
N GLY A 188 -12.02 -10.01 1.82
CA GLY A 188 -10.69 -9.49 2.11
C GLY A 188 -10.41 -8.21 1.36
N THR A 189 -9.15 -7.82 1.31
CA THR A 189 -8.67 -6.63 0.62
C THR A 189 -7.37 -6.94 -0.10
N ASN A 190 -7.01 -6.10 -1.07
CA ASN A 190 -5.69 -6.12 -1.70
C ASN A 190 -5.24 -4.70 -2.06
N PRO A 191 -3.95 -4.47 -2.28
CA PRO A 191 -3.44 -3.13 -2.59
C PRO A 191 -4.07 -2.52 -3.85
N ASN A 192 -4.35 -3.31 -4.89
CA ASN A 192 -4.88 -2.81 -6.14
C ASN A 192 -6.34 -2.37 -6.04
N ASP A 193 -7.18 -3.09 -5.29
CA ASP A 193 -8.56 -2.68 -5.06
C ASP A 193 -8.63 -1.44 -4.16
N LEU A 194 -7.80 -1.37 -3.11
CA LEU A 194 -7.66 -0.15 -2.31
C LEU A 194 -7.22 1.03 -3.17
N PHE A 195 -6.23 0.81 -4.05
CA PHE A 195 -5.76 1.87 -4.95
C PHE A 195 -6.88 2.40 -5.86
N ARG A 196 -7.78 1.55 -6.32
CA ARG A 196 -8.90 1.91 -7.20
C ARG A 196 -10.10 2.52 -6.47
N GLU A 197 -10.09 2.59 -5.14
CA GLU A 197 -11.21 3.15 -4.39
C GLU A 197 -11.49 4.60 -4.81
N PRO A 198 -12.74 4.91 -5.22
CA PRO A 198 -13.09 6.22 -5.76
C PRO A 198 -13.04 7.34 -4.72
N VAL A 199 -12.99 6.98 -3.43
CA VAL A 199 -12.83 7.93 -2.32
C VAL A 199 -11.38 8.38 -2.11
N LEU A 200 -10.44 7.89 -2.93
CA LEU A 200 -9.05 8.28 -2.90
C LEU A 200 -8.70 9.18 -4.09
N ARG A 201 -7.91 10.21 -3.85
CA ARG A 201 -7.31 11.08 -4.86
C ARG A 201 -5.78 11.02 -4.82
N ASP A 202 -5.14 11.31 -5.94
CA ASP A 202 -3.68 11.33 -6.02
C ASP A 202 -3.09 12.52 -5.26
N VAL A 203 -1.94 12.30 -4.62
CA VAL A 203 -1.20 13.31 -3.86
C VAL A 203 0.21 13.49 -4.40
N ALA A 204 0.96 12.41 -4.51
CA ALA A 204 2.36 12.44 -4.91
C ALA A 204 2.76 11.16 -5.65
N VAL A 205 3.73 11.31 -6.55
CA VAL A 205 4.51 10.24 -7.19
C VAL A 205 5.98 10.55 -6.93
N PHE A 206 6.80 9.56 -6.60
CA PHE A 206 8.22 9.71 -6.28
C PHE A 206 9.13 9.45 -7.46
#